data_0db8ee5aee6440eb763866a146bbd906
#
_entry.id   0db8ee5aee6440eb763866a146bbd906
#
_cell.length_a   1.000
_cell.length_b   1.000
_cell.length_c   1.000
_cell.angle_alpha   90.00
_cell.angle_beta   90.00
_cell.angle_gamma   90.00
#
_symmetry.space_group_name_H-M   'P 1'
#
loop_
_entity.id
_entity.type
_entity.pdbx_description
1 polymer ?
#
loop_
_entity_poly.entity_id
_entity_poly.type
_entity_poly.pdbx_seq_one_letter_code
_entity_poly.pdbx_strand_id
1 'polypeptide(L)'
;MYTRVFDRTEEETCSVDAVVPDALGDLSALVVTEGTFCLWNLAFSDKSAQIEGCIAADVVYAEENGALRSFPVELPVKVHMSGETLAEDVRPWLRCTLAALDARAVNSRKVRVTARLSLCLRAYRETELALTERIESEGGAVFTHTEPLCVHVPVAVEEQTFTATQMHRFSDGQPETERLLCHAETVLLDEVHIADGRAVVQGRVRTSVSYLQQGQSCPVSETFETPFSQLLDCPADAEPCLVQASVSLTAAYLNVSTAADGATLEAEYHLVAQTVCFGELTAECVTDAYCNTAQLQLEWETIPAGTVQQAEPLHLAAEGMIACDAAALTVCAQRAELCGAASDGCDVLVRLLVTDAEQHVSCLEKRLHLQFETGGTRGELLYALPEAPAVTATADGFQLRAAVTVDEAQFCPSEFRQVTGVTVQERVCPYAAVPSLTIVRWNGEDLWQLSKRYCSSERCIRETNGLLDDDVPVELPQYLLIPKTEV
;
A
#
# COMPACT_ATOMS: atom_id res chain seq x y z
N MET A 1 2.81 10.00 -17.60
CA MET A 1 3.02 9.52 -16.21
C MET A 1 1.87 9.94 -15.32
N TYR A 2 1.83 9.46 -14.07
CA TYR A 2 0.83 9.87 -13.09
C TYR A 2 1.49 10.59 -11.93
N THR A 3 0.78 11.55 -11.34
CA THR A 3 1.20 12.23 -10.12
C THR A 3 0.17 11.94 -9.03
N ARG A 4 0.65 11.60 -7.83
CA ARG A 4 -0.21 11.43 -6.66
C ARG A 4 -0.70 12.81 -6.22
N VAL A 5 -1.99 13.08 -6.43
CA VAL A 5 -2.62 14.37 -6.13
C VAL A 5 -3.38 14.37 -4.81
N PHE A 6 -3.65 13.19 -4.25
CA PHE A 6 -4.33 13.04 -2.96
C PHE A 6 -3.80 11.82 -2.22
N ASP A 7 -3.62 11.94 -0.91
CA ASP A 7 -3.22 10.85 -0.02
C ASP A 7 -3.77 11.14 1.37
N ARG A 8 -4.72 10.32 1.82
CA ARG A 8 -5.34 10.48 3.13
C ARG A 8 -5.78 9.14 3.69
N THR A 9 -5.53 8.96 4.98
CA THR A 9 -6.11 7.88 5.77
C THR A 9 -7.16 8.45 6.71
N GLU A 10 -8.36 7.90 6.70
CA GLU A 10 -9.46 8.25 7.60
C GLU A 10 -9.95 7.02 8.35
N GLU A 11 -10.33 7.23 9.60
CA GLU A 11 -11.04 6.23 10.38
C GLU A 11 -12.52 6.56 10.42
N GLU A 12 -13.36 5.60 10.06
CA GLU A 12 -14.82 5.72 10.10
C GLU A 12 -15.40 4.72 11.09
N THR A 13 -16.35 5.18 11.89
CA THR A 13 -17.09 4.35 12.84
C THR A 13 -18.55 4.33 12.46
N CYS A 14 -19.06 3.15 12.13
CA CYS A 14 -20.48 2.93 11.86
C CYS A 14 -21.11 2.03 12.90
N SER A 15 -22.41 2.20 13.14
CA SER A 15 -23.16 1.35 14.05
C SER A 15 -24.59 1.18 13.60
N VAL A 16 -25.16 0.00 13.91
CA VAL A 16 -26.56 -0.32 13.64
C VAL A 16 -27.17 -1.02 14.85
N ASP A 17 -28.46 -0.74 15.12
CA ASP A 17 -29.26 -1.48 16.08
C ASP A 17 -29.99 -2.60 15.34
N ALA A 18 -29.61 -3.84 15.59
CA ALA A 18 -30.23 -5.02 15.02
C ALA A 18 -31.17 -5.71 16.01
N VAL A 19 -32.26 -6.25 15.50
CA VAL A 19 -33.24 -6.99 16.29
C VAL A 19 -33.08 -8.47 16.04
N VAL A 20 -33.03 -9.27 17.10
CA VAL A 20 -33.01 -10.73 17.01
C VAL A 20 -34.26 -11.19 16.29
N PRO A 21 -34.16 -11.98 15.19
CA PRO A 21 -35.34 -12.47 14.45
C PRO A 21 -36.34 -13.22 15.34
N ASP A 22 -37.63 -13.06 15.09
CA ASP A 22 -38.70 -13.67 15.92
C ASP A 22 -38.66 -15.21 15.97
N ALA A 23 -38.06 -15.83 14.94
CA ALA A 23 -37.87 -17.29 14.89
C ALA A 23 -36.78 -17.80 15.84
N LEU A 24 -35.96 -16.91 16.41
CA LEU A 24 -34.87 -17.24 17.33
C LEU A 24 -35.25 -16.88 18.76
N GLY A 25 -34.69 -17.59 19.74
CA GLY A 25 -34.89 -17.34 21.16
C GLY A 25 -34.18 -16.06 21.63
N ASP A 26 -34.48 -15.67 22.85
CA ASP A 26 -33.94 -14.49 23.49
C ASP A 26 -32.44 -14.63 23.75
N LEU A 27 -31.72 -13.55 23.56
CA LEU A 27 -30.28 -13.44 23.80
C LEU A 27 -30.02 -13.42 25.32
N SER A 28 -29.25 -14.38 25.81
CA SER A 28 -28.71 -14.42 27.17
C SER A 28 -27.30 -13.83 27.24
N ALA A 29 -26.38 -14.24 26.33
CA ALA A 29 -25.03 -13.77 26.27
C ALA A 29 -24.55 -13.67 24.82
N LEU A 30 -23.82 -12.60 24.48
CA LEU A 30 -23.09 -12.50 23.22
C LEU A 30 -21.84 -13.38 23.29
N VAL A 31 -21.55 -14.06 22.20
CA VAL A 31 -20.36 -14.91 22.08
C VAL A 31 -19.31 -14.25 21.21
N VAL A 32 -19.60 -14.02 19.94
CA VAL A 32 -18.66 -13.38 18.99
C VAL A 32 -19.43 -12.67 17.88
N THR A 33 -18.82 -11.66 17.31
CA THR A 33 -19.31 -11.00 16.10
C THR A 33 -18.19 -11.05 15.07
N GLU A 34 -18.49 -11.64 13.94
CA GLU A 34 -17.58 -11.82 12.80
C GLU A 34 -18.16 -11.14 11.57
N GLY A 35 -17.31 -10.66 10.67
CA GLY A 35 -17.83 -10.05 9.46
C GLY A 35 -16.74 -9.49 8.55
N THR A 36 -17.17 -9.06 7.37
CA THR A 36 -16.31 -8.65 6.27
C THR A 36 -16.82 -7.35 5.65
N PHE A 37 -15.91 -6.43 5.36
CA PHE A 37 -16.24 -5.24 4.60
C PHE A 37 -16.22 -5.54 3.10
N CYS A 38 -17.31 -5.19 2.41
CA CYS A 38 -17.46 -5.25 0.96
C CYS A 38 -17.56 -3.82 0.39
N LEU A 39 -16.66 -3.47 -0.50
CA LEU A 39 -16.65 -2.20 -1.22
C LEU A 39 -17.64 -2.25 -2.38
N TRP A 40 -18.66 -1.39 -2.39
CA TRP A 40 -19.65 -1.37 -3.46
C TRP A 40 -19.33 -0.35 -4.53
N ASN A 41 -18.85 0.83 -4.11
CA ASN A 41 -18.59 1.94 -5.00
C ASN A 41 -17.49 2.86 -4.48
N LEU A 42 -16.68 3.36 -5.40
CA LEU A 42 -15.73 4.45 -5.17
C LEU A 42 -15.90 5.44 -6.32
N ALA A 43 -16.42 6.61 -6.03
CA ALA A 43 -16.71 7.64 -7.00
C ALA A 43 -16.03 8.96 -6.65
N PHE A 44 -15.55 9.66 -7.67
CA PHE A 44 -14.99 10.99 -7.55
C PHE A 44 -15.92 12.03 -8.17
N SER A 45 -15.96 13.20 -7.55
CA SER A 45 -16.63 14.38 -8.07
C SER A 45 -15.78 15.60 -7.76
N ASP A 46 -16.22 16.80 -8.14
CA ASP A 46 -15.48 18.04 -7.85
C ASP A 46 -15.15 18.13 -6.36
N LYS A 47 -13.84 18.11 -6.04
CA LYS A 47 -13.25 18.23 -4.70
C LYS A 47 -13.68 17.16 -3.69
N SER A 48 -14.16 16.03 -4.15
CA SER A 48 -14.60 14.99 -3.23
C SER A 48 -14.47 13.57 -3.78
N ALA A 49 -14.31 12.61 -2.86
CA ALA A 49 -14.42 11.18 -3.09
C ALA A 49 -15.51 10.59 -2.17
N GLN A 50 -16.34 9.73 -2.72
CA GLN A 50 -17.37 9.02 -2.00
C GLN A 50 -17.08 7.52 -2.05
N ILE A 51 -16.96 6.92 -0.87
CA ILE A 51 -16.74 5.48 -0.68
C ILE A 51 -18.02 4.89 -0.09
N GLU A 52 -18.60 3.93 -0.77
CA GLU A 52 -19.79 3.22 -0.31
C GLU A 52 -19.50 1.73 -0.21
N GLY A 53 -20.05 1.10 0.81
CA GLY A 53 -19.91 -0.32 1.03
C GLY A 53 -20.83 -0.83 2.15
N CYS A 54 -20.61 -2.07 2.52
CA CYS A 54 -21.35 -2.71 3.61
C CYS A 54 -20.42 -3.62 4.38
N ILE A 55 -20.59 -3.67 5.70
CA ILE A 55 -20.03 -4.73 6.51
C ILE A 55 -21.13 -5.78 6.70
N ALA A 56 -20.93 -6.94 6.08
CA ALA A 56 -21.74 -8.12 6.31
C ALA A 56 -21.21 -8.80 7.58
N ALA A 57 -22.01 -8.86 8.61
CA ALA A 57 -21.62 -9.39 9.91
C ALA A 57 -22.60 -10.45 10.41
N ASP A 58 -22.11 -11.45 11.13
CA ASP A 58 -22.88 -12.43 11.87
C ASP A 58 -22.72 -12.19 13.37
N VAL A 59 -23.81 -12.07 14.08
CA VAL A 59 -23.84 -11.99 15.54
C VAL A 59 -24.16 -13.36 16.11
N VAL A 60 -23.20 -13.95 16.82
CA VAL A 60 -23.34 -15.23 17.50
C VAL A 60 -23.62 -15.00 18.98
N TYR A 61 -24.66 -15.64 19.50
CA TYR A 61 -25.09 -15.51 20.88
C TYR A 61 -25.56 -16.84 21.47
N ALA A 62 -25.62 -16.93 22.78
CA ALA A 62 -26.24 -18.04 23.53
C ALA A 62 -27.63 -17.64 24.00
N GLU A 63 -28.58 -18.57 23.82
CA GLU A 63 -29.91 -18.51 24.47
C GLU A 63 -29.84 -18.88 25.96
N GLU A 64 -30.91 -18.70 26.74
CA GLU A 64 -30.95 -19.07 28.16
C GLU A 64 -30.66 -20.56 28.42
N ASN A 65 -30.99 -21.43 27.46
CA ASN A 65 -30.73 -22.87 27.52
C ASN A 65 -29.29 -23.25 27.10
N GLY A 66 -28.44 -22.29 26.80
CA GLY A 66 -27.06 -22.49 26.34
C GLY A 66 -26.92 -22.78 24.84
N ALA A 67 -28.04 -22.87 24.09
CA ALA A 67 -27.98 -23.14 22.67
C ALA A 67 -27.41 -21.94 21.90
N LEU A 68 -26.42 -22.17 21.02
CA LEU A 68 -25.86 -21.16 20.18
C LEU A 68 -26.77 -20.82 19.00
N ARG A 69 -26.93 -19.54 18.75
CA ARG A 69 -27.67 -18.99 17.61
C ARG A 69 -26.85 -17.90 16.94
N SER A 70 -27.17 -17.64 15.69
CA SER A 70 -26.61 -16.48 14.97
C SER A 70 -27.67 -15.86 14.07
N PHE A 71 -27.45 -14.59 13.75
CA PHE A 71 -28.23 -13.88 12.75
C PHE A 71 -27.35 -12.86 12.02
N PRO A 72 -27.61 -12.64 10.71
CA PRO A 72 -26.86 -11.68 9.93
C PRO A 72 -27.26 -10.25 10.26
N VAL A 73 -26.28 -9.35 10.16
CA VAL A 73 -26.46 -7.91 10.33
C VAL A 73 -25.67 -7.19 9.26
N GLU A 74 -26.32 -6.27 8.57
CA GLU A 74 -25.67 -5.41 7.58
C GLU A 74 -25.43 -4.02 8.15
N LEU A 75 -24.19 -3.54 8.10
CA LEU A 75 -23.82 -2.19 8.46
C LEU A 75 -23.45 -1.42 7.18
N PRO A 76 -24.32 -0.54 6.67
CA PRO A 76 -24.00 0.31 5.53
C PRO A 76 -22.90 1.29 5.91
N VAL A 77 -21.93 1.44 5.01
CA VAL A 77 -20.79 2.35 5.14
C VAL A 77 -20.89 3.40 4.05
N LYS A 78 -20.80 4.68 4.45
CA LYS A 78 -20.71 5.81 3.53
C LYS A 78 -19.69 6.81 4.07
N VAL A 79 -18.59 6.95 3.36
CA VAL A 79 -17.50 7.87 3.73
C VAL A 79 -17.33 8.92 2.64
N HIS A 80 -17.14 10.15 3.07
CA HIS A 80 -16.96 11.29 2.19
C HIS A 80 -15.64 11.99 2.52
N MET A 81 -14.68 11.91 1.61
CA MET A 81 -13.39 12.57 1.73
C MET A 81 -13.34 13.81 0.84
N SER A 82 -12.96 14.95 1.40
CA SER A 82 -12.83 16.21 0.64
C SER A 82 -11.37 16.52 0.36
N GLY A 83 -11.08 17.02 -0.85
CA GLY A 83 -9.73 17.43 -1.27
C GLY A 83 -9.78 18.32 -2.50
N GLU A 84 -9.10 19.45 -2.47
CA GLU A 84 -9.08 20.46 -3.55
C GLU A 84 -8.60 19.90 -4.91
N THR A 85 -7.84 18.82 -4.88
CA THR A 85 -7.25 18.18 -6.07
C THR A 85 -8.07 17.02 -6.61
N LEU A 86 -9.14 16.60 -5.92
CA LEU A 86 -10.00 15.53 -6.37
C LEU A 86 -10.93 16.00 -7.50
N ALA A 87 -11.07 15.17 -8.54
CA ALA A 87 -11.96 15.39 -9.68
C ALA A 87 -12.26 14.04 -10.34
N GLU A 88 -13.13 14.03 -11.34
CA GLU A 88 -13.56 12.80 -12.04
C GLU A 88 -12.43 12.15 -12.88
N ASP A 89 -11.38 12.89 -13.20
CA ASP A 89 -10.23 12.44 -14.00
C ASP A 89 -9.14 11.70 -13.23
N VAL A 90 -9.29 11.55 -11.92
CA VAL A 90 -8.29 10.86 -11.10
C VAL A 90 -8.50 9.33 -11.11
N ARG A 91 -7.40 8.60 -10.94
CA ARG A 91 -7.38 7.15 -10.78
C ARG A 91 -7.20 6.79 -9.31
N PRO A 92 -7.99 5.87 -8.76
CA PRO A 92 -7.94 5.50 -7.35
C PRO A 92 -6.89 4.45 -7.03
N TRP A 93 -6.44 4.48 -5.79
CA TRP A 93 -5.87 3.36 -5.07
C TRP A 93 -6.42 3.41 -3.63
N LEU A 94 -7.18 2.40 -3.23
CA LEU A 94 -7.88 2.37 -1.95
C LEU A 94 -7.52 1.10 -1.17
N ARG A 95 -7.10 1.25 0.08
CA ARG A 95 -6.95 0.16 1.03
C ARG A 95 -7.97 0.32 2.15
N CYS A 96 -8.77 -0.71 2.37
CA CYS A 96 -9.74 -0.78 3.45
C CYS A 96 -9.33 -1.84 4.47
N THR A 97 -9.36 -1.49 5.75
CA THR A 97 -9.07 -2.42 6.85
C THR A 97 -10.18 -2.32 7.89
N LEU A 98 -10.79 -3.45 8.22
CA LEU A 98 -11.76 -3.53 9.33
C LEU A 98 -10.97 -3.59 10.64
N ALA A 99 -10.87 -2.44 11.30
CA ALA A 99 -10.04 -2.27 12.50
C ALA A 99 -10.69 -2.81 13.79
N ALA A 100 -12.02 -2.85 13.84
CA ALA A 100 -12.79 -3.45 14.93
C ALA A 100 -14.21 -3.76 14.47
N LEU A 101 -14.78 -4.83 15.04
CA LEU A 101 -16.18 -5.20 14.89
C LEU A 101 -16.66 -5.77 16.22
N ASP A 102 -17.56 -5.05 16.90
CA ASP A 102 -18.05 -5.38 18.22
C ASP A 102 -19.57 -5.37 18.27
N ALA A 103 -20.15 -6.21 19.13
CA ALA A 103 -21.57 -6.17 19.43
C ALA A 103 -21.82 -6.00 20.93
N ARG A 104 -22.90 -5.28 21.26
CA ARG A 104 -23.35 -5.11 22.64
C ARG A 104 -24.84 -5.35 22.74
N ALA A 105 -25.27 -6.14 23.70
CA ALA A 105 -26.66 -6.34 24.00
C ALA A 105 -27.26 -5.03 24.55
N VAL A 106 -28.35 -4.59 23.92
CA VAL A 106 -29.20 -3.49 24.43
C VAL A 106 -30.31 -4.06 25.35
N ASN A 107 -30.85 -5.19 24.94
CA ASN A 107 -31.76 -6.03 25.74
C ASN A 107 -31.76 -7.45 25.14
N SER A 108 -32.59 -8.36 25.63
CA SER A 108 -32.68 -9.75 25.17
C SER A 108 -33.05 -9.93 23.69
N ARG A 109 -33.59 -8.88 23.04
CA ARG A 109 -34.07 -8.92 21.65
C ARG A 109 -33.35 -7.91 20.74
N LYS A 110 -32.43 -7.08 21.28
CA LYS A 110 -31.79 -6.02 20.52
C LYS A 110 -30.32 -5.95 20.82
N VAL A 111 -29.53 -5.89 19.74
CA VAL A 111 -28.09 -5.79 19.78
C VAL A 111 -27.66 -4.54 19.02
N ARG A 112 -26.70 -3.80 19.55
CA ARG A 112 -25.98 -2.76 18.80
C ARG A 112 -24.68 -3.32 18.29
N VAL A 113 -24.49 -3.33 16.97
CA VAL A 113 -23.25 -3.69 16.30
C VAL A 113 -22.53 -2.42 15.90
N THR A 114 -21.24 -2.35 16.21
CA THR A 114 -20.37 -1.20 15.90
C THR A 114 -19.12 -1.70 15.20
N ALA A 115 -18.77 -1.04 14.11
CA ALA A 115 -17.54 -1.33 13.35
C ALA A 115 -16.70 -0.07 13.22
N ARG A 116 -15.38 -0.26 13.16
CA ARG A 116 -14.40 0.77 12.83
C ARG A 116 -13.59 0.33 11.63
N LEU A 117 -13.58 1.18 10.61
CA LEU A 117 -12.83 1.00 9.36
C LEU A 117 -11.69 2.01 9.30
N SER A 118 -10.54 1.58 8.81
CA SER A 118 -9.46 2.44 8.36
C SER A 118 -9.42 2.43 6.84
N LEU A 119 -9.49 3.60 6.22
CA LEU A 119 -9.61 3.80 4.78
C LEU A 119 -8.45 4.68 4.30
N CYS A 120 -7.48 4.09 3.62
CA CYS A 120 -6.37 4.81 3.00
C CYS A 120 -6.67 4.99 1.53
N LEU A 121 -7.03 6.24 1.14
CA LEU A 121 -7.32 6.60 -0.24
C LEU A 121 -6.17 7.43 -0.82
N ARG A 122 -5.70 7.01 -1.98
CA ARG A 122 -4.81 7.79 -2.85
C ARG A 122 -5.48 8.02 -4.18
N ALA A 123 -5.25 9.19 -4.74
CA ALA A 123 -5.71 9.51 -6.09
C ALA A 123 -4.54 10.00 -6.94
N TYR A 124 -4.52 9.51 -8.15
CA TYR A 124 -3.48 9.80 -9.14
C TYR A 124 -4.10 10.46 -10.35
N ARG A 125 -3.42 11.48 -10.88
CA ARG A 125 -3.82 12.16 -12.12
C ARG A 125 -2.74 11.99 -13.16
N GLU A 126 -3.15 11.74 -14.39
CA GLU A 126 -2.24 11.76 -15.53
C GLU A 126 -1.67 13.16 -15.72
N THR A 127 -0.36 13.25 -15.84
CA THR A 127 0.38 14.50 -15.97
C THR A 127 1.53 14.34 -16.95
N GLU A 128 1.95 15.45 -17.54
CA GLU A 128 3.16 15.51 -18.36
C GLU A 128 4.30 16.07 -17.52
N LEU A 129 5.47 15.47 -17.64
CA LEU A 129 6.70 16.00 -17.08
C LEU A 129 7.47 16.69 -18.20
N ALA A 130 7.55 18.01 -18.12
CA ALA A 130 8.32 18.80 -19.07
C ALA A 130 9.81 18.77 -18.67
N LEU A 131 10.65 18.18 -19.50
CA LEU A 131 12.10 18.15 -19.32
C LEU A 131 12.78 18.98 -20.40
N THR A 132 13.79 19.74 -20.02
CA THR A 132 14.58 20.56 -20.94
C THR A 132 15.86 19.83 -21.26
N GLU A 133 15.88 19.12 -22.37
CA GLU A 133 17.06 18.39 -22.85
C GLU A 133 18.03 19.31 -23.61
N ARG A 134 17.51 20.38 -24.21
CA ARG A 134 18.28 21.29 -25.05
C ARG A 134 17.74 22.70 -25.05
N ILE A 135 18.64 23.68 -25.11
CA ILE A 135 18.31 25.10 -25.29
C ILE A 135 18.93 25.58 -26.60
N GLU A 136 18.12 26.14 -27.48
CA GLU A 136 18.55 26.77 -28.72
C GLU A 136 18.35 28.29 -28.65
N SER A 137 19.27 29.05 -29.21
CA SER A 137 19.18 30.52 -29.26
C SER A 137 19.37 31.02 -30.70
N GLU A 138 18.56 31.94 -31.11
CA GLU A 138 18.65 32.60 -32.44
C GLU A 138 19.81 33.63 -32.55
N GLY A 139 20.46 33.99 -31.44
CA GLY A 139 21.37 35.16 -31.37
C GLY A 139 22.81 34.88 -31.00
N GLY A 140 23.24 33.64 -30.93
CA GLY A 140 24.65 33.25 -30.57
C GLY A 140 24.77 31.82 -30.03
N ALA A 141 26.00 31.35 -29.93
CA ALA A 141 26.22 30.02 -29.34
C ALA A 141 25.93 30.03 -27.83
N VAL A 142 24.90 29.35 -27.45
CA VAL A 142 24.57 29.04 -26.04
C VAL A 142 25.25 27.71 -25.72
N PHE A 143 26.08 27.72 -24.70
CA PHE A 143 26.67 26.50 -24.12
C PHE A 143 25.75 26.03 -22.99
N THR A 144 25.44 24.74 -22.98
CA THR A 144 24.57 24.10 -21.98
C THR A 144 25.33 23.03 -21.22
N HIS A 145 25.08 22.94 -19.94
CA HIS A 145 25.53 21.84 -19.09
C HIS A 145 24.32 20.97 -18.80
N THR A 146 24.46 19.66 -19.03
CA THR A 146 23.43 18.69 -18.76
C THR A 146 23.88 17.74 -17.64
N GLU A 147 22.92 17.33 -16.84
CA GLU A 147 23.12 16.31 -15.84
C GLU A 147 22.07 15.21 -16.02
N PRO A 148 22.43 13.95 -15.76
CA PRO A 148 21.50 12.85 -15.86
C PRO A 148 20.45 12.94 -14.73
N LEU A 149 19.19 12.92 -15.10
CA LEU A 149 18.05 12.71 -14.21
C LEU A 149 17.68 11.24 -14.24
N CYS A 150 17.62 10.61 -13.09
CA CYS A 150 17.01 9.29 -12.90
C CYS A 150 15.94 9.41 -11.81
N VAL A 151 14.70 9.12 -12.17
CA VAL A 151 13.56 9.27 -11.26
C VAL A 151 12.58 8.13 -11.46
N HIS A 152 12.03 7.63 -10.34
CA HIS A 152 10.95 6.65 -10.37
C HIS A 152 9.60 7.36 -10.26
N VAL A 153 8.76 7.17 -11.25
CA VAL A 153 7.44 7.82 -11.34
C VAL A 153 6.35 6.78 -11.54
N PRO A 154 5.11 7.05 -11.07
CA PRO A 154 3.97 6.22 -11.42
C PRO A 154 3.71 6.29 -12.94
N VAL A 155 3.85 5.16 -13.63
CA VAL A 155 3.68 5.05 -15.08
C VAL A 155 2.32 4.46 -15.46
N ALA A 156 1.72 3.67 -14.56
CA ALA A 156 0.36 3.15 -14.71
C ALA A 156 -0.38 3.15 -13.38
N VAL A 157 -1.67 3.43 -13.44
CA VAL A 157 -2.63 3.27 -12.34
C VAL A 157 -3.84 2.57 -12.92
N GLU A 158 -4.02 1.29 -12.57
CA GLU A 158 -5.01 0.42 -13.17
C GLU A 158 -5.96 -0.17 -12.13
N GLU A 159 -7.19 -0.39 -12.57
CA GLU A 159 -8.23 -1.03 -11.76
C GLU A 159 -8.90 -2.13 -12.58
N GLN A 160 -9.08 -3.31 -11.98
CA GLN A 160 -9.74 -4.42 -12.62
C GLN A 160 -10.58 -5.24 -11.64
N THR A 161 -11.81 -5.53 -12.02
CA THR A 161 -12.69 -6.45 -11.29
C THR A 161 -12.51 -7.88 -11.77
N PHE A 162 -12.58 -8.84 -10.86
CA PHE A 162 -12.47 -10.25 -11.16
C PHE A 162 -13.23 -11.10 -10.13
N THR A 163 -13.36 -12.40 -10.41
CA THR A 163 -14.02 -13.36 -9.53
C THR A 163 -13.07 -14.50 -9.22
N ALA A 164 -13.02 -14.91 -7.95
CA ALA A 164 -12.32 -16.10 -7.49
C ALA A 164 -13.34 -17.09 -6.91
N THR A 165 -13.29 -18.33 -7.37
CA THR A 165 -14.22 -19.37 -6.96
C THR A 165 -13.48 -20.64 -6.58
N GLN A 166 -13.89 -21.29 -5.50
CA GLN A 166 -13.34 -22.58 -5.12
C GLN A 166 -14.35 -23.39 -4.31
N MET A 167 -14.30 -24.69 -4.50
CA MET A 167 -15.05 -25.65 -3.67
C MET A 167 -14.10 -26.23 -2.63
N HIS A 168 -14.46 -26.08 -1.37
CA HIS A 168 -13.73 -26.60 -0.23
C HIS A 168 -14.48 -27.76 0.39
N ARG A 169 -13.75 -28.76 0.87
CA ARG A 169 -14.33 -29.86 1.62
C ARG A 169 -14.07 -29.64 3.10
N PHE A 170 -15.11 -29.77 3.92
CA PHE A 170 -14.94 -29.79 5.37
C PHE A 170 -14.10 -31.01 5.77
N SER A 171 -13.42 -30.94 6.92
CA SER A 171 -12.50 -31.98 7.39
C SER A 171 -13.12 -33.36 7.36
N ASP A 172 -12.35 -34.34 6.88
CA ASP A 172 -12.83 -35.72 6.77
C ASP A 172 -13.22 -36.30 8.14
N GLY A 173 -14.32 -37.10 8.16
CA GLY A 173 -14.85 -37.73 9.35
C GLY A 173 -15.66 -36.84 10.27
N GLN A 174 -15.89 -35.60 9.87
CA GLN A 174 -16.77 -34.68 10.59
C GLN A 174 -18.25 -35.06 10.36
N PRO A 175 -19.13 -34.92 11.37
CA PRO A 175 -20.57 -35.09 11.17
C PRO A 175 -21.09 -34.04 10.18
N GLU A 176 -22.27 -34.27 9.61
CA GLU A 176 -22.91 -33.32 8.72
C GLU A 176 -23.01 -31.95 9.36
N THR A 177 -22.68 -30.91 8.59
CA THR A 177 -22.79 -29.52 9.03
C THR A 177 -24.24 -29.13 9.14
N GLU A 178 -24.69 -28.73 10.33
CA GLU A 178 -26.06 -28.30 10.54
C GLU A 178 -26.30 -26.92 9.92
N ARG A 179 -25.39 -25.95 10.19
CA ARG A 179 -25.40 -24.60 9.61
C ARG A 179 -24.11 -23.85 9.97
N LEU A 180 -23.77 -22.83 9.20
CA LEU A 180 -22.77 -21.83 9.61
C LEU A 180 -23.34 -20.95 10.72
N LEU A 181 -22.53 -20.70 11.75
CA LEU A 181 -22.83 -19.70 12.78
C LEU A 181 -22.34 -18.32 12.36
N CYS A 182 -21.10 -18.25 11.88
CA CYS A 182 -20.52 -17.02 11.38
C CYS A 182 -19.39 -17.33 10.40
N HIS A 183 -19.06 -16.33 9.62
CA HIS A 183 -17.90 -16.34 8.73
C HIS A 183 -17.25 -14.97 8.62
N ALA A 184 -16.00 -14.93 8.21
CA ALA A 184 -15.30 -13.70 7.85
C ALA A 184 -14.25 -13.98 6.80
N GLU A 185 -14.12 -13.06 5.84
CA GLU A 185 -13.19 -13.12 4.75
C GLU A 185 -12.09 -12.05 4.93
N THR A 186 -10.88 -12.45 4.64
CA THR A 186 -9.71 -11.55 4.61
C THR A 186 -8.96 -11.75 3.31
N VAL A 187 -8.75 -10.69 2.56
CA VAL A 187 -7.92 -10.72 1.36
C VAL A 187 -6.47 -10.57 1.78
N LEU A 188 -5.63 -11.51 1.37
CA LEU A 188 -4.20 -11.55 1.62
C LEU A 188 -3.46 -11.51 0.29
N LEU A 189 -2.51 -10.60 0.17
CA LEU A 189 -1.58 -10.55 -0.97
C LEU A 189 -0.36 -11.39 -0.62
N ASP A 190 0.00 -12.34 -1.48
CA ASP A 190 1.14 -13.22 -1.29
C ASP A 190 2.36 -12.71 -2.04
N GLU A 191 2.16 -12.25 -3.27
CA GLU A 191 3.21 -11.76 -4.14
C GLU A 191 2.66 -10.72 -5.12
N VAL A 192 3.42 -9.63 -5.29
CA VAL A 192 3.13 -8.59 -6.27
C VAL A 192 4.43 -8.27 -7.00
N HIS A 193 4.47 -8.53 -8.30
CA HIS A 193 5.66 -8.31 -9.11
C HIS A 193 5.31 -7.95 -10.56
N ILE A 194 6.32 -7.64 -11.36
CA ILE A 194 6.17 -7.33 -12.78
C ILE A 194 6.71 -8.49 -13.60
N ALA A 195 5.91 -8.95 -14.55
CA ALA A 195 6.30 -9.97 -15.51
C ALA A 195 5.74 -9.63 -16.90
N ASP A 196 6.59 -9.67 -17.93
CA ASP A 196 6.22 -9.45 -19.33
C ASP A 196 5.41 -8.15 -19.57
N GLY A 197 5.79 -7.05 -18.91
CA GLY A 197 5.11 -5.75 -19.03
C GLY A 197 3.73 -5.70 -18.37
N ARG A 198 3.46 -6.59 -17.41
CA ARG A 198 2.23 -6.63 -16.63
C ARG A 198 2.51 -6.71 -15.15
N ALA A 199 1.66 -6.08 -14.36
CA ALA A 199 1.61 -6.27 -12.93
C ALA A 199 0.88 -7.59 -12.63
N VAL A 200 1.58 -8.51 -11.96
CA VAL A 200 1.03 -9.77 -11.48
C VAL A 200 0.70 -9.60 -10.01
N VAL A 201 -0.59 -9.73 -9.66
CA VAL A 201 -1.08 -9.65 -8.29
C VAL A 201 -1.57 -11.03 -7.89
N GLN A 202 -0.82 -11.69 -7.02
CA GLN A 202 -1.16 -13.00 -6.48
C GLN A 202 -1.53 -12.91 -5.02
N GLY A 203 -2.54 -13.67 -4.64
CA GLY A 203 -3.02 -13.70 -3.28
C GLY A 203 -4.08 -14.76 -3.07
N ARG A 204 -4.72 -14.67 -1.93
CA ARG A 204 -5.82 -15.55 -1.54
C ARG A 204 -6.86 -14.84 -0.70
N VAL A 205 -8.10 -15.29 -0.81
CA VAL A 205 -9.14 -14.96 0.15
C VAL A 205 -9.12 -16.05 1.22
N ARG A 206 -8.78 -15.65 2.45
CA ARG A 206 -8.86 -16.50 3.62
C ARG A 206 -10.24 -16.38 4.22
N THR A 207 -10.99 -17.46 4.25
CA THR A 207 -12.35 -17.55 4.81
C THR A 207 -12.31 -18.39 6.07
N SER A 208 -12.63 -17.77 7.18
CA SER A 208 -12.83 -18.48 8.46
C SER A 208 -14.31 -18.71 8.67
N VAL A 209 -14.71 -19.93 8.90
CA VAL A 209 -16.09 -20.32 9.18
C VAL A 209 -16.19 -20.97 10.53
N SER A 210 -17.26 -20.68 11.25
CA SER A 210 -17.63 -21.41 12.47
C SER A 210 -19.01 -22.02 12.30
N TYR A 211 -19.18 -23.28 12.69
CA TYR A 211 -20.41 -24.02 12.50
C TYR A 211 -20.66 -25.02 13.64
N LEU A 212 -21.90 -25.42 13.81
CA LEU A 212 -22.27 -26.53 14.67
C LEU A 212 -22.35 -27.81 13.86
N GLN A 213 -21.82 -28.90 14.42
CA GLN A 213 -22.04 -30.24 13.90
C GLN A 213 -23.34 -30.80 14.47
N GLN A 214 -23.96 -31.70 13.74
CA GLN A 214 -25.22 -32.30 14.17
C GLN A 214 -25.08 -33.01 15.54
N GLY A 215 -25.91 -32.60 16.49
CA GLY A 215 -25.93 -33.14 17.84
C GLY A 215 -24.79 -32.67 18.76
N GLN A 216 -24.01 -31.66 18.33
CA GLN A 216 -22.96 -31.04 19.15
C GLN A 216 -23.36 -29.60 19.54
N SER A 217 -22.99 -29.18 20.76
CA SER A 217 -23.18 -27.82 21.26
C SER A 217 -21.95 -26.95 21.12
N CYS A 218 -20.77 -27.58 20.96
CA CYS A 218 -19.52 -26.87 20.77
C CYS A 218 -19.30 -26.53 19.28
N PRO A 219 -19.00 -25.27 18.93
CA PRO A 219 -18.72 -24.91 17.55
C PRO A 219 -17.37 -25.46 17.09
N VAL A 220 -17.32 -25.82 15.83
CA VAL A 220 -16.07 -26.13 15.12
C VAL A 220 -15.75 -24.97 14.22
N SER A 221 -14.48 -24.61 14.13
CA SER A 221 -14.00 -23.58 13.22
C SER A 221 -12.99 -24.13 12.25
N GLU A 222 -13.16 -23.82 10.98
CA GLU A 222 -12.23 -24.16 9.91
C GLU A 222 -11.86 -22.91 9.12
N THR A 223 -10.68 -22.95 8.52
CA THR A 223 -10.18 -21.87 7.66
C THR A 223 -9.88 -22.43 6.29
N PHE A 224 -10.44 -21.80 5.28
CA PHE A 224 -10.25 -22.14 3.88
C PHE A 224 -9.51 -21.01 3.16
N GLU A 225 -8.75 -21.35 2.14
CA GLU A 225 -8.03 -20.38 1.32
C GLU A 225 -8.39 -20.56 -0.15
N THR A 226 -8.89 -19.51 -0.77
CA THR A 226 -9.21 -19.46 -2.20
C THR A 226 -8.18 -18.60 -2.90
N PRO A 227 -7.24 -19.19 -3.66
CA PRO A 227 -6.19 -18.43 -4.33
C PRO A 227 -6.74 -17.66 -5.53
N PHE A 228 -6.08 -16.53 -5.83
CA PHE A 228 -6.30 -15.78 -7.05
C PHE A 228 -4.98 -15.31 -7.65
N SER A 229 -5.00 -15.07 -8.96
CA SER A 229 -3.91 -14.43 -9.69
C SER A 229 -4.52 -13.53 -10.75
N GLN A 230 -4.16 -12.24 -10.70
CA GLN A 230 -4.69 -11.23 -11.60
C GLN A 230 -3.56 -10.50 -12.31
N LEU A 231 -3.75 -10.25 -13.60
CA LEU A 231 -2.82 -9.50 -14.45
C LEU A 231 -3.42 -8.14 -14.78
N LEU A 232 -2.70 -7.05 -14.48
CA LEU A 232 -3.06 -5.70 -14.84
C LEU A 232 -2.00 -5.14 -15.81
N ASP A 233 -2.40 -4.28 -16.72
CA ASP A 233 -1.49 -3.75 -17.72
C ASP A 233 -0.50 -2.77 -17.07
N CYS A 234 0.77 -2.87 -17.48
CA CYS A 234 1.82 -1.96 -17.12
C CYS A 234 2.53 -1.54 -18.42
N PRO A 235 2.52 -0.26 -18.79
CA PRO A 235 3.07 0.17 -20.08
C PRO A 235 4.56 -0.12 -20.17
N ALA A 236 4.98 -0.50 -21.38
CA ALA A 236 6.35 -0.91 -21.68
C ALA A 236 7.35 0.25 -21.88
N ASP A 237 6.86 1.50 -21.85
CA ASP A 237 7.65 2.69 -22.19
C ASP A 237 8.63 3.13 -21.10
N ALA A 238 8.48 2.60 -19.89
CA ALA A 238 9.43 2.79 -18.79
C ALA A 238 9.77 1.43 -18.18
N GLU A 239 11.03 1.24 -17.80
CA GLU A 239 11.43 0.00 -17.13
C GLU A 239 10.72 -0.08 -15.76
N PRO A 240 9.72 -0.96 -15.60
CA PRO A 240 8.95 -0.98 -14.35
C PRO A 240 9.81 -1.53 -13.21
N CYS A 241 9.83 -0.84 -12.08
CA CYS A 241 10.70 -1.16 -10.94
C CYS A 241 9.94 -1.62 -9.69
N LEU A 242 8.69 -1.19 -9.51
CA LEU A 242 7.86 -1.54 -8.35
C LEU A 242 6.38 -1.50 -8.70
N VAL A 243 5.60 -2.42 -8.11
CA VAL A 243 4.14 -2.37 -8.10
C VAL A 243 3.62 -2.27 -6.68
N GLN A 244 2.72 -1.33 -6.47
CA GLN A 244 1.91 -1.26 -5.26
C GLN A 244 0.49 -1.71 -5.59
N ALA A 245 -0.02 -2.71 -4.89
CA ALA A 245 -1.34 -3.27 -5.13
C ALA A 245 -2.25 -3.16 -3.90
N SER A 246 -3.54 -3.07 -4.17
CA SER A 246 -4.61 -3.25 -3.20
C SER A 246 -5.71 -4.09 -3.83
N VAL A 247 -6.25 -5.03 -3.05
CA VAL A 247 -7.39 -5.85 -3.49
C VAL A 247 -8.48 -5.78 -2.43
N SER A 248 -9.67 -5.43 -2.85
CA SER A 248 -10.84 -5.31 -1.99
C SER A 248 -11.94 -6.27 -2.43
N LEU A 249 -12.65 -6.85 -1.46
CA LEU A 249 -13.90 -7.59 -1.72
C LEU A 249 -15.00 -6.63 -2.08
N THR A 250 -15.78 -6.97 -3.10
CA THR A 250 -17.04 -6.28 -3.46
C THR A 250 -18.26 -7.11 -3.11
N ALA A 251 -18.12 -8.45 -3.11
CA ALA A 251 -19.14 -9.38 -2.60
C ALA A 251 -18.49 -10.72 -2.24
N ALA A 252 -19.11 -11.45 -1.31
CA ALA A 252 -18.76 -12.82 -0.96
C ALA A 252 -20.03 -13.67 -0.90
N TYR A 253 -20.01 -14.83 -1.52
CA TYR A 253 -21.12 -15.79 -1.51
C TYR A 253 -20.59 -17.15 -1.04
N LEU A 254 -21.15 -17.62 0.06
CA LEU A 254 -20.83 -18.91 0.64
C LEU A 254 -22.04 -19.81 0.64
N ASN A 255 -21.92 -20.97 0.03
CA ASN A 255 -23.02 -21.95 -0.02
C ASN A 255 -22.51 -23.30 0.53
N VAL A 256 -23.14 -23.77 1.61
CA VAL A 256 -22.84 -25.07 2.20
C VAL A 256 -23.79 -26.11 1.62
N SER A 257 -23.24 -27.16 1.05
CA SER A 257 -23.99 -28.30 0.56
C SER A 257 -23.53 -29.58 1.26
N THR A 258 -24.50 -30.42 1.61
CA THR A 258 -24.23 -31.73 2.24
C THR A 258 -24.59 -32.84 1.26
N ALA A 259 -23.67 -33.79 1.08
CA ALA A 259 -23.84 -34.96 0.27
C ALA A 259 -23.51 -36.23 1.09
N ALA A 260 -23.79 -37.40 0.54
CA ALA A 260 -23.53 -38.65 1.24
C ALA A 260 -22.03 -38.90 1.56
N ASP A 261 -21.13 -38.21 0.90
CA ASP A 261 -19.68 -38.27 1.04
C ASP A 261 -19.07 -37.11 1.83
N GLY A 262 -19.88 -36.24 2.44
CA GLY A 262 -19.47 -35.13 3.29
C GLY A 262 -20.07 -33.80 2.92
N ALA A 263 -19.73 -32.78 3.69
CA ALA A 263 -20.15 -31.40 3.45
C ALA A 263 -19.09 -30.65 2.63
N THR A 264 -19.55 -29.79 1.73
CA THR A 264 -18.71 -28.92 0.93
C THR A 264 -19.15 -27.45 1.07
N LEU A 265 -18.19 -26.55 1.05
CA LEU A 265 -18.37 -25.13 0.97
C LEU A 265 -18.02 -24.65 -0.44
N GLU A 266 -18.98 -24.17 -1.17
CA GLU A 266 -18.79 -23.43 -2.41
C GLU A 266 -18.60 -21.96 -2.09
N ALA A 267 -17.43 -21.42 -2.42
CA ALA A 267 -17.08 -20.04 -2.16
C ALA A 267 -16.90 -19.30 -3.48
N GLU A 268 -17.57 -18.15 -3.62
CA GLU A 268 -17.44 -17.23 -4.74
C GLU A 268 -17.20 -15.82 -4.21
N TYR A 269 -16.09 -15.21 -4.63
CA TYR A 269 -15.69 -13.86 -4.23
C TYR A 269 -15.60 -12.97 -5.45
N HIS A 270 -16.25 -11.82 -5.37
CA HIS A 270 -16.07 -10.73 -6.32
C HIS A 270 -15.08 -9.74 -5.73
N LEU A 271 -14.07 -9.38 -6.51
CA LEU A 271 -12.95 -8.57 -6.06
C LEU A 271 -12.64 -7.46 -7.05
N VAL A 272 -12.05 -6.40 -6.55
CA VAL A 272 -11.43 -5.32 -7.35
C VAL A 272 -9.97 -5.22 -6.95
N ALA A 273 -9.08 -5.33 -7.95
CA ALA A 273 -7.66 -5.07 -7.81
C ALA A 273 -7.34 -3.69 -8.34
N GLN A 274 -6.54 -2.94 -7.59
CA GLN A 274 -6.02 -1.63 -7.96
C GLN A 274 -4.50 -1.67 -7.85
N THR A 275 -3.79 -1.21 -8.89
CA THR A 275 -2.33 -1.20 -8.92
C THR A 275 -1.80 0.17 -9.29
N VAL A 276 -0.64 0.50 -8.71
CA VAL A 276 0.21 1.63 -9.12
C VAL A 276 1.57 1.05 -9.50
N CYS A 277 1.90 1.12 -10.79
CA CYS A 277 3.19 0.68 -11.29
C CYS A 277 4.14 1.88 -11.34
N PHE A 278 5.31 1.74 -10.72
CA PHE A 278 6.39 2.71 -10.80
C PHE A 278 7.39 2.25 -11.85
N GLY A 279 7.83 3.18 -12.69
CA GLY A 279 8.87 2.95 -13.68
C GLY A 279 10.00 3.95 -13.55
N GLU A 280 11.19 3.55 -14.00
CA GLU A 280 12.35 4.41 -14.06
C GLU A 280 12.28 5.28 -15.31
N LEU A 281 12.42 6.60 -15.13
CA LEU A 281 12.55 7.58 -16.18
C LEU A 281 13.96 8.17 -16.11
N THR A 282 14.71 8.05 -17.21
CA THR A 282 16.03 8.64 -17.36
C THR A 282 16.04 9.69 -18.46
N ALA A 283 16.65 10.83 -18.21
CA ALA A 283 16.79 11.91 -19.18
C ALA A 283 18.04 12.74 -18.89
N GLU A 284 18.63 13.34 -19.94
CA GLU A 284 19.68 14.37 -19.81
C GLU A 284 18.99 15.73 -19.75
N CYS A 285 19.09 16.43 -18.62
CA CYS A 285 18.42 17.70 -18.42
C CYS A 285 19.41 18.85 -18.31
N VAL A 286 19.08 20.00 -18.92
CA VAL A 286 19.90 21.20 -18.81
C VAL A 286 19.84 21.78 -17.41
N THR A 287 20.98 21.78 -16.73
CA THR A 287 21.14 22.32 -15.37
C THR A 287 21.84 23.67 -15.31
N ASP A 288 22.50 24.08 -16.37
CA ASP A 288 23.11 25.41 -16.47
C ASP A 288 23.32 25.81 -17.94
N ALA A 289 23.42 27.10 -18.21
CA ALA A 289 23.71 27.63 -19.54
C ALA A 289 24.47 28.95 -19.48
N TYR A 290 25.30 29.25 -20.47
CA TYR A 290 25.91 30.55 -20.68
C TYR A 290 26.12 30.85 -22.16
N CYS A 291 26.34 32.13 -22.45
CA CYS A 291 26.69 32.61 -23.79
C CYS A 291 27.99 33.44 -23.72
N ASN A 292 28.86 33.32 -24.71
CA ASN A 292 30.09 34.08 -24.78
C ASN A 292 29.85 35.55 -25.18
N THR A 293 28.77 35.85 -25.91
CA THR A 293 28.50 37.15 -26.53
C THR A 293 27.46 37.97 -25.79
N ALA A 294 26.68 37.37 -24.89
CA ALA A 294 25.63 38.00 -24.14
C ALA A 294 25.53 37.47 -22.71
N GLN A 295 24.90 38.25 -21.82
CA GLN A 295 24.55 37.75 -20.52
C GLN A 295 23.20 37.04 -20.61
N LEU A 296 23.10 35.84 -20.08
CA LEU A 296 21.86 35.08 -19.98
C LEU A 296 21.24 35.29 -18.61
N GLN A 297 19.93 35.46 -18.60
CA GLN A 297 19.10 35.27 -17.42
C GLN A 297 18.42 33.92 -17.57
N LEU A 298 18.65 33.00 -16.63
CA LEU A 298 18.11 31.66 -16.64
C LEU A 298 16.84 31.62 -15.79
N GLU A 299 15.81 30.98 -16.32
CA GLU A 299 14.61 30.61 -15.59
C GLU A 299 14.78 29.16 -15.11
N TRP A 300 14.38 28.90 -13.87
CA TRP A 300 14.63 27.64 -13.22
C TRP A 300 13.32 27.02 -12.73
N GLU A 301 13.24 25.71 -12.87
CA GLU A 301 12.18 24.93 -12.26
C GLU A 301 12.80 23.83 -11.40
N THR A 302 12.22 23.59 -10.24
CA THR A 302 12.57 22.47 -9.40
C THR A 302 11.48 21.43 -9.56
N ILE A 303 11.86 20.24 -10.04
CA ILE A 303 10.96 19.09 -10.18
C ILE A 303 11.20 18.11 -9.03
N PRO A 304 10.14 17.52 -8.49
CA PRO A 304 10.29 16.44 -7.55
C PRO A 304 10.92 15.26 -8.27
N ALA A 305 12.05 14.82 -7.74
CA ALA A 305 12.78 13.64 -8.19
C ALA A 305 12.89 12.69 -7.00
N GLY A 306 12.81 11.41 -7.24
CA GLY A 306 12.94 10.44 -6.17
C GLY A 306 13.05 9.04 -6.74
N THR A 307 13.56 8.14 -5.92
CA THR A 307 13.64 6.73 -6.26
C THR A 307 12.77 5.93 -5.30
N VAL A 308 12.26 4.81 -5.77
CA VAL A 308 11.53 3.85 -4.96
C VAL A 308 12.15 2.48 -5.13
N GLN A 309 12.26 1.74 -4.04
CA GLN A 309 12.73 0.36 -4.06
C GLN A 309 11.97 -0.47 -3.03
N GLN A 310 11.77 -1.74 -3.32
CA GLN A 310 11.22 -2.67 -2.36
C GLN A 310 12.28 -2.96 -1.29
N ALA A 311 11.87 -2.89 -0.04
CA ALA A 311 12.71 -3.28 1.10
C ALA A 311 12.68 -4.80 1.29
N GLU A 312 13.61 -5.32 2.08
CA GLU A 312 13.52 -6.71 2.53
C GLU A 312 12.30 -6.88 3.47
N PRO A 313 11.56 -8.01 3.35
CA PRO A 313 10.40 -8.25 4.20
C PRO A 313 10.78 -8.26 5.70
N LEU A 314 9.97 -7.60 6.50
CA LEU A 314 10.14 -7.53 7.94
C LEU A 314 9.26 -8.58 8.64
N HIS A 315 9.85 -9.35 9.55
CA HIS A 315 9.12 -10.29 10.40
C HIS A 315 8.93 -9.69 11.78
N LEU A 316 7.70 -9.33 12.12
CA LEU A 316 7.32 -8.76 13.39
C LEU A 316 6.65 -9.81 14.26
N ALA A 317 6.92 -9.82 15.55
CA ALA A 317 6.23 -10.68 16.51
C ALA A 317 6.02 -9.96 17.83
N ALA A 318 4.89 -10.25 18.48
CA ALA A 318 4.60 -9.79 19.83
C ALA A 318 3.99 -10.90 20.67
N GLU A 319 4.24 -10.85 21.97
CA GLU A 319 3.68 -11.76 22.95
C GLU A 319 2.69 -11.02 23.86
N GLY A 320 1.72 -11.74 24.37
CA GLY A 320 0.75 -11.23 25.31
C GLY A 320 0.10 -12.34 26.11
N MET A 321 -0.72 -11.98 27.07
CA MET A 321 -1.44 -12.92 27.91
C MET A 321 -2.90 -12.50 28.07
N ILE A 322 -3.79 -13.49 28.01
CA ILE A 322 -5.18 -13.36 28.45
C ILE A 322 -5.27 -14.04 29.82
N ALA A 323 -5.46 -13.24 30.86
CA ALA A 323 -5.60 -13.76 32.23
C ALA A 323 -6.99 -14.43 32.40
N CYS A 324 -6.99 -15.72 32.69
CA CYS A 324 -8.19 -16.52 32.95
C CYS A 324 -7.78 -17.84 33.61
N ASP A 325 -8.75 -18.64 34.07
CA ASP A 325 -8.51 -20.02 34.49
C ASP A 325 -8.45 -20.92 33.23
N ALA A 326 -7.28 -20.94 32.58
CA ALA A 326 -7.09 -21.71 31.36
C ALA A 326 -7.25 -23.24 31.57
N ALA A 327 -7.09 -23.74 32.80
CA ALA A 327 -7.29 -25.15 33.12
C ALA A 327 -8.77 -25.58 33.05
N ALA A 328 -9.69 -24.65 33.25
CA ALA A 328 -11.14 -24.86 33.16
C ALA A 328 -11.70 -24.65 31.74
N LEU A 329 -10.88 -24.24 30.79
CA LEU A 329 -11.30 -23.86 29.43
C LEU A 329 -10.67 -24.75 28.36
N THR A 330 -11.44 -25.10 27.35
CA THR A 330 -10.97 -25.78 26.15
C THR A 330 -11.02 -24.81 24.97
N VAL A 331 -9.90 -24.63 24.28
CA VAL A 331 -9.86 -23.78 23.07
C VAL A 331 -10.45 -24.56 21.89
N CYS A 332 -11.53 -24.04 21.32
CA CYS A 332 -12.23 -24.60 20.16
C CYS A 332 -11.69 -24.02 18.85
N ALA A 333 -11.34 -22.74 18.87
CA ALA A 333 -10.79 -22.04 17.72
C ALA A 333 -9.86 -20.91 18.16
N GLN A 334 -8.88 -20.63 17.30
CA GLN A 334 -7.96 -19.50 17.48
C GLN A 334 -7.72 -18.81 16.15
N ARG A 335 -7.66 -17.47 16.16
CA ARG A 335 -7.45 -16.65 14.97
C ARG A 335 -6.67 -15.38 15.28
N ALA A 336 -5.88 -14.92 14.31
CA ALA A 336 -5.22 -13.63 14.33
C ALA A 336 -5.59 -12.83 13.10
N GLU A 337 -5.96 -11.57 13.30
CA GLU A 337 -6.39 -10.65 12.25
C GLU A 337 -5.61 -9.35 12.35
N LEU A 338 -5.18 -8.82 11.20
CA LEU A 338 -4.60 -7.49 11.12
C LEU A 338 -5.72 -6.45 11.28
N CYS A 339 -5.62 -5.64 12.33
CA CYS A 339 -6.61 -4.60 12.66
C CYS A 339 -6.16 -3.20 12.25
N GLY A 340 -4.91 -3.04 11.85
CA GLY A 340 -4.33 -1.77 11.44
C GLY A 340 -2.84 -1.83 11.29
N ALA A 341 -2.31 -0.88 10.53
CA ALA A 341 -0.89 -0.61 10.43
C ALA A 341 -0.69 0.89 10.58
N ALA A 342 0.15 1.28 11.51
CA ALA A 342 0.50 2.66 11.81
C ALA A 342 2.00 2.90 11.57
N SER A 343 2.43 4.14 11.82
CA SER A 343 3.84 4.51 11.66
C SER A 343 4.78 3.80 12.64
N ASP A 344 4.33 3.23 13.69
CA ASP A 344 5.10 2.58 14.76
C ASP A 344 4.95 1.06 14.81
N GLY A 345 4.01 0.47 14.06
CA GLY A 345 3.80 -0.98 14.07
C GLY A 345 2.50 -1.43 13.42
N CYS A 346 2.21 -2.70 13.62
CA CYS A 346 0.95 -3.34 13.21
C CYS A 346 0.16 -3.80 14.43
N ASP A 347 -1.14 -3.59 14.42
CA ASP A 347 -2.06 -4.12 15.42
C ASP A 347 -2.67 -5.44 14.95
N VAL A 348 -2.56 -6.47 15.76
CA VAL A 348 -3.16 -7.78 15.51
C VAL A 348 -4.12 -8.11 16.63
N LEU A 349 -5.35 -8.47 16.28
CA LEU A 349 -6.34 -8.99 17.20
C LEU A 349 -6.28 -10.51 17.20
N VAL A 350 -5.97 -11.09 18.36
CA VAL A 350 -6.04 -12.54 18.57
C VAL A 350 -7.36 -12.85 19.27
N ARG A 351 -8.13 -13.77 18.68
CA ARG A 351 -9.40 -14.28 19.20
C ARG A 351 -9.30 -15.77 19.51
N LEU A 352 -9.85 -16.16 20.67
CA LEU A 352 -9.97 -17.54 21.10
C LEU A 352 -11.45 -17.84 21.39
N LEU A 353 -12.05 -18.77 20.68
CA LEU A 353 -13.32 -19.35 21.13
C LEU A 353 -13.01 -20.47 22.12
N VAL A 354 -13.57 -20.38 23.29
CA VAL A 354 -13.33 -21.32 24.38
C VAL A 354 -14.65 -21.86 24.94
N THR A 355 -14.62 -23.09 25.45
CA THR A 355 -15.73 -23.72 26.18
C THR A 355 -15.32 -24.05 27.59
N ASP A 356 -16.23 -23.87 28.54
CA ASP A 356 -16.10 -24.33 29.92
C ASP A 356 -16.55 -25.78 30.10
N ALA A 357 -16.51 -26.26 31.35
CA ALA A 357 -16.93 -27.61 31.73
C ALA A 357 -18.46 -27.85 31.53
N GLU A 358 -19.26 -26.79 31.58
CA GLU A 358 -20.69 -26.79 31.35
C GLU A 358 -21.05 -26.65 29.86
N GLN A 359 -20.05 -26.62 28.98
CA GLN A 359 -20.21 -26.42 27.52
C GLN A 359 -20.70 -25.02 27.12
N HIS A 360 -20.55 -24.01 27.98
CA HIS A 360 -20.81 -22.65 27.58
C HIS A 360 -19.65 -22.11 26.73
N VAL A 361 -20.00 -21.53 25.60
CA VAL A 361 -19.02 -20.96 24.66
C VAL A 361 -18.86 -19.48 24.93
N SER A 362 -17.62 -19.03 24.96
CA SER A 362 -17.26 -17.61 25.08
C SER A 362 -16.10 -17.26 24.16
N CYS A 363 -15.92 -15.99 23.87
CA CYS A 363 -14.81 -15.46 23.08
C CYS A 363 -13.89 -14.66 24.00
N LEU A 364 -12.61 -14.99 23.96
CA LEU A 364 -11.54 -14.23 24.60
C LEU A 364 -10.74 -13.51 23.52
N GLU A 365 -10.46 -12.22 23.74
CA GLU A 365 -9.79 -11.37 22.76
C GLU A 365 -8.59 -10.65 23.37
N LYS A 366 -7.55 -10.49 22.57
CA LYS A 366 -6.39 -9.69 22.92
C LYS A 366 -5.84 -8.98 21.69
N ARG A 367 -5.74 -7.65 21.76
CA ARG A 367 -5.00 -6.86 20.77
C ARG A 367 -3.53 -6.83 21.17
N LEU A 368 -2.66 -7.15 20.22
CA LEU A 368 -1.21 -7.10 20.32
C LEU A 368 -0.69 -6.05 19.35
N HIS A 369 0.17 -5.17 19.83
CA HIS A 369 0.89 -4.21 18.99
C HIS A 369 2.26 -4.80 18.66
N LEU A 370 2.52 -5.03 17.36
CA LEU A 370 3.78 -5.52 16.84
C LEU A 370 4.60 -4.31 16.39
N GLN A 371 5.55 -3.92 17.24
CA GLN A 371 6.31 -2.69 17.05
C GLN A 371 7.41 -2.89 16.00
N PHE A 372 7.59 -1.89 15.14
CA PHE A 372 8.75 -1.82 14.28
C PHE A 372 10.01 -1.48 15.08
N GLU A 373 11.15 -2.03 14.70
CA GLU A 373 12.41 -1.65 15.30
C GLU A 373 12.71 -0.17 15.05
N THR A 374 13.04 0.55 16.13
CA THR A 374 13.35 1.98 16.06
C THR A 374 14.75 2.18 15.48
N GLY A 375 14.88 2.85 14.34
CA GLY A 375 16.19 3.30 13.83
C GLY A 375 16.36 3.43 12.33
N GLY A 376 15.37 3.10 11.49
CA GLY A 376 15.43 3.22 10.04
C GLY A 376 14.48 4.27 9.47
N THR A 377 14.78 4.78 8.29
CA THR A 377 13.81 5.50 7.45
C THR A 377 12.73 4.49 7.05
N ARG A 378 11.49 4.77 7.44
CA ARG A 378 10.39 3.84 7.16
C ARG A 378 9.99 3.90 5.71
N GLY A 379 9.73 2.70 5.21
CA GLY A 379 9.06 2.52 3.94
C GLY A 379 7.54 2.74 4.04
N GLU A 380 6.92 2.74 2.92
CA GLU A 380 5.47 2.70 2.79
C GLU A 380 5.02 1.24 2.76
N LEU A 381 4.02 0.89 3.59
CA LEU A 381 3.49 -0.47 3.66
C LEU A 381 2.89 -0.88 2.30
N LEU A 382 3.43 -1.93 1.71
CA LEU A 382 2.87 -2.57 0.53
C LEU A 382 1.75 -3.53 0.95
N TYR A 383 2.07 -4.54 1.74
CA TYR A 383 1.09 -5.47 2.34
C TYR A 383 1.64 -6.10 3.62
N ALA A 384 0.74 -6.70 4.40
CA ALA A 384 1.09 -7.39 5.63
C ALA A 384 0.31 -8.72 5.73
N LEU A 385 1.03 -9.79 6.07
CA LEU A 385 0.52 -11.15 6.15
C LEU A 385 0.54 -11.62 7.61
N PRO A 386 -0.62 -11.69 8.30
CA PRO A 386 -0.69 -12.24 9.64
C PRO A 386 -0.54 -13.76 9.61
N GLU A 387 0.30 -14.28 10.50
CA GLU A 387 0.49 -15.70 10.71
C GLU A 387 -0.58 -16.26 11.68
N ALA A 388 -0.72 -17.60 11.70
CA ALA A 388 -1.57 -18.25 12.69
C ALA A 388 -0.99 -18.00 14.10
N PRO A 389 -1.82 -17.62 15.10
CA PRO A 389 -1.34 -17.32 16.43
C PRO A 389 -0.90 -18.60 17.14
N ALA A 390 0.20 -18.53 17.89
CA ALA A 390 0.55 -19.59 18.81
C ALA A 390 -0.08 -19.33 20.17
N VAL A 391 -0.78 -20.31 20.72
CA VAL A 391 -1.52 -20.21 21.98
C VAL A 391 -1.07 -21.34 22.91
N THR A 392 -0.68 -21.00 24.14
CA THR A 392 -0.25 -21.97 25.15
C THR A 392 -1.00 -21.70 26.46
N ALA A 393 -1.66 -22.74 26.97
CA ALA A 393 -2.29 -22.67 28.29
C ALA A 393 -1.23 -22.66 29.39
N THR A 394 -1.36 -21.75 30.37
CA THR A 394 -0.51 -21.62 31.54
C THR A 394 -1.35 -21.58 32.83
N ALA A 395 -0.72 -21.57 33.97
CA ALA A 395 -1.43 -21.47 35.25
C ALA A 395 -2.20 -20.12 35.40
N ASP A 396 -1.73 -19.07 34.73
CA ASP A 396 -2.27 -17.70 34.87
C ASP A 396 -3.20 -17.30 33.69
N GLY A 397 -3.39 -18.20 32.70
CA GLY A 397 -4.21 -17.92 31.52
C GLY A 397 -3.62 -18.46 30.23
N PHE A 398 -3.98 -17.85 29.09
CA PHE A 398 -3.44 -18.19 27.78
C PHE A 398 -2.32 -17.22 27.40
N GLN A 399 -1.10 -17.75 27.22
CA GLN A 399 0.00 -17.02 26.59
C GLN A 399 -0.18 -17.05 25.09
N LEU A 400 -0.09 -15.89 24.46
CA LEU A 400 -0.29 -15.67 23.04
C LEU A 400 1.00 -15.18 22.38
N ARG A 401 1.25 -15.63 21.16
CA ARG A 401 2.25 -15.04 20.29
C ARG A 401 1.61 -14.81 18.91
N ALA A 402 1.62 -13.57 18.45
CA ALA A 402 1.22 -13.20 17.09
C ALA A 402 2.45 -12.76 16.29
N ALA A 403 2.46 -13.08 15.01
CA ALA A 403 3.50 -12.66 14.07
C ALA A 403 2.87 -12.16 12.76
N VAL A 404 3.57 -11.22 12.11
CA VAL A 404 3.17 -10.63 10.83
C VAL A 404 4.43 -10.47 9.97
N THR A 405 4.37 -10.88 8.73
CA THR A 405 5.36 -10.52 7.71
C THR A 405 4.86 -9.27 7.00
N VAL A 406 5.72 -8.25 6.93
CA VAL A 406 5.40 -6.94 6.36
C VAL A 406 6.33 -6.65 5.19
N ASP A 407 5.76 -6.31 4.04
CA ASP A 407 6.47 -5.81 2.89
C ASP A 407 6.33 -4.30 2.78
N GLU A 408 7.43 -3.61 2.55
CA GLU A 408 7.51 -2.15 2.48
C GLU A 408 8.25 -1.70 1.21
N ALA A 409 7.86 -0.52 0.70
CA ALA A 409 8.62 0.22 -0.28
C ALA A 409 9.26 1.44 0.35
N GLN A 410 10.55 1.64 0.10
CA GLN A 410 11.27 2.84 0.52
C GLN A 410 11.22 3.89 -0.59
N PHE A 411 10.68 5.06 -0.26
CA PHE A 411 10.68 6.23 -1.13
C PHE A 411 11.79 7.17 -0.66
N CYS A 412 12.76 7.42 -1.53
CA CYS A 412 13.85 8.37 -1.28
C CYS A 412 13.54 9.66 -2.05
N PRO A 413 12.86 10.65 -1.45
CA PRO A 413 12.55 11.90 -2.13
C PRO A 413 13.83 12.68 -2.40
N SER A 414 13.92 13.27 -3.58
CA SER A 414 14.95 14.20 -3.96
C SER A 414 14.35 15.32 -4.81
N GLU A 415 15.12 16.35 -5.06
CA GLU A 415 14.74 17.46 -5.93
C GLU A 415 15.79 17.60 -7.02
N PHE A 416 15.34 17.80 -8.23
CA PHE A 416 16.17 18.08 -9.37
C PHE A 416 15.85 19.47 -9.94
N ARG A 417 16.87 20.28 -10.19
CA ARG A 417 16.71 21.64 -10.68
C ARG A 417 17.14 21.72 -12.13
N GLN A 418 16.23 22.10 -13.01
CA GLN A 418 16.47 22.29 -14.43
C GLN A 418 16.30 23.75 -14.87
N VAL A 419 16.93 24.10 -15.98
CA VAL A 419 16.72 25.37 -16.68
C VAL A 419 15.56 25.21 -17.65
N THR A 420 14.52 26.00 -17.50
CA THR A 420 13.31 25.93 -18.35
C THR A 420 13.23 27.06 -19.38
N GLY A 421 13.98 28.12 -19.16
CA GLY A 421 13.98 29.26 -20.07
C GLY A 421 15.27 30.08 -20.01
N VAL A 422 15.58 30.77 -21.11
CA VAL A 422 16.74 31.64 -21.24
C VAL A 422 16.34 32.93 -21.88
N THR A 423 16.63 34.04 -21.19
CA THR A 423 16.45 35.40 -21.73
C THR A 423 17.83 36.03 -21.96
N VAL A 424 18.07 36.46 -23.19
CA VAL A 424 19.31 37.14 -23.56
C VAL A 424 19.23 38.61 -23.16
N GLN A 425 20.11 39.08 -22.30
CA GLN A 425 20.21 40.46 -21.90
C GLN A 425 21.25 41.17 -22.77
N GLU A 426 20.86 42.30 -23.39
CA GLU A 426 21.80 43.18 -24.08
C GLU A 426 22.80 43.75 -23.07
N ARG A 427 24.04 43.29 -23.11
CA ARG A 427 25.13 43.84 -22.30
C ARG A 427 26.40 43.98 -23.14
N VAL A 428 27.16 45.00 -22.85
CA VAL A 428 28.54 45.14 -23.37
C VAL A 428 29.28 43.89 -22.97
N CYS A 429 29.53 43.05 -23.95
CA CYS A 429 30.08 41.71 -23.77
C CYS A 429 31.51 41.81 -23.23
N PRO A 430 31.84 41.17 -22.08
CA PRO A 430 33.22 41.07 -21.62
C PRO A 430 34.09 40.27 -22.57
N TYR A 431 33.51 39.54 -23.50
CA TYR A 431 34.18 38.75 -24.53
C TYR A 431 35.23 39.54 -25.32
N ALA A 432 34.94 40.81 -25.69
CA ALA A 432 35.92 41.63 -26.41
C ALA A 432 37.22 41.92 -25.62
N ALA A 433 37.12 41.93 -24.29
CA ALA A 433 38.24 42.21 -23.38
C ALA A 433 39.02 40.98 -22.96
N VAL A 434 38.54 39.76 -23.26
CA VAL A 434 39.19 38.52 -22.89
C VAL A 434 40.31 38.23 -23.87
N PRO A 435 41.54 37.91 -23.43
CA PRO A 435 42.65 37.51 -24.30
C PRO A 435 42.34 36.25 -25.12
N SER A 436 42.92 36.12 -26.29
CA SER A 436 42.75 34.94 -27.15
C SER A 436 43.17 33.64 -26.50
N LEU A 437 44.07 33.72 -25.53
CA LEU A 437 44.58 32.60 -24.74
C LEU A 437 44.83 33.06 -23.30
N THR A 438 44.29 32.35 -22.33
CA THR A 438 44.57 32.59 -20.92
C THR A 438 45.24 31.37 -20.30
N ILE A 439 46.25 31.60 -19.45
CA ILE A 439 46.92 30.53 -18.73
C ILE A 439 46.47 30.60 -17.28
N VAL A 440 45.88 29.51 -16.79
CA VAL A 440 45.32 29.41 -15.44
C VAL A 440 46.00 28.28 -14.70
N ARG A 441 46.38 28.53 -13.43
CA ARG A 441 46.82 27.43 -12.55
C ARG A 441 45.56 26.68 -12.09
N TRP A 442 45.46 25.42 -12.49
CA TRP A 442 44.34 24.56 -12.18
C TRP A 442 44.63 23.63 -10.99
N ASN A 443 43.77 23.62 -10.02
CA ASN A 443 43.85 22.78 -8.83
C ASN A 443 42.68 21.76 -8.77
N GLY A 444 42.09 21.45 -9.92
CA GLY A 444 40.93 20.56 -10.00
C GLY A 444 39.56 21.29 -9.93
N GLU A 445 39.56 22.62 -10.18
CA GLU A 445 38.28 23.32 -10.30
C GLU A 445 37.47 22.78 -11.50
N ASP A 446 36.14 22.87 -11.39
CA ASP A 446 35.23 22.50 -12.45
C ASP A 446 35.51 23.24 -13.77
N LEU A 447 35.72 22.50 -14.83
CA LEU A 447 36.03 23.02 -16.16
C LEU A 447 34.88 23.83 -16.76
N TRP A 448 33.64 23.47 -16.42
CA TRP A 448 32.44 24.24 -16.80
C TRP A 448 32.48 25.65 -16.21
N GLN A 449 32.80 25.80 -14.94
CA GLN A 449 32.89 27.10 -14.28
C GLN A 449 34.08 27.93 -14.85
N LEU A 450 35.19 27.26 -15.18
CA LEU A 450 36.34 27.93 -15.86
C LEU A 450 35.93 28.41 -17.25
N SER A 451 35.21 27.61 -18.03
CA SER A 451 34.75 27.99 -19.35
C SER A 451 33.81 29.21 -19.32
N LYS A 452 32.86 29.27 -18.38
CA LYS A 452 32.03 30.44 -18.14
C LYS A 452 32.85 31.71 -17.81
N ARG A 453 33.83 31.57 -16.93
CA ARG A 453 34.64 32.70 -16.45
C ARG A 453 35.52 33.29 -17.55
N TYR A 454 36.06 32.48 -18.44
CA TYR A 454 37.03 32.86 -19.45
C TYR A 454 36.46 32.91 -20.88
N CYS A 455 35.15 32.85 -21.05
CA CYS A 455 34.47 32.87 -22.35
C CYS A 455 35.05 31.81 -23.32
N SER A 456 35.20 30.62 -22.85
CA SER A 456 35.64 29.44 -23.60
C SER A 456 34.52 28.40 -23.69
N SER A 457 34.77 27.23 -24.21
CA SER A 457 33.94 26.06 -24.05
C SER A 457 34.71 24.96 -23.34
N GLU A 458 34.04 24.16 -22.55
CA GLU A 458 34.66 23.05 -21.85
C GLU A 458 35.36 22.11 -22.82
N ARG A 459 34.75 21.81 -23.95
CA ARG A 459 35.33 21.02 -25.04
C ARG A 459 36.65 21.59 -25.56
N CYS A 460 36.66 22.91 -25.84
CA CYS A 460 37.90 23.54 -26.32
C CYS A 460 39.02 23.52 -25.25
N ILE A 461 38.69 23.67 -23.99
CA ILE A 461 39.63 23.55 -22.88
C ILE A 461 40.19 22.12 -22.83
N ARG A 462 39.35 21.11 -22.89
CA ARG A 462 39.75 19.71 -22.89
C ARG A 462 40.67 19.38 -24.10
N GLU A 463 40.25 19.72 -25.31
CA GLU A 463 40.99 19.49 -26.54
C GLU A 463 42.37 20.17 -26.51
N THR A 464 42.45 21.44 -26.06
CA THR A 464 43.70 22.21 -26.02
C THR A 464 44.71 21.65 -25.02
N ASN A 465 44.22 21.06 -23.94
CA ASN A 465 45.08 20.56 -22.85
C ASN A 465 45.24 19.04 -22.85
N GLY A 466 44.67 18.33 -23.83
CA GLY A 466 44.76 16.86 -23.91
C GLY A 466 44.00 16.12 -22.83
N LEU A 467 42.88 16.71 -22.30
CA LEU A 467 42.03 16.15 -21.26
C LEU A 467 40.80 15.45 -21.88
N LEU A 468 41.01 14.67 -22.93
CA LEU A 468 39.91 14.06 -23.69
C LEU A 468 39.37 12.78 -23.04
N ASP A 469 40.22 12.10 -22.26
CA ASP A 469 39.84 10.88 -21.55
C ASP A 469 39.67 11.16 -20.06
N ASP A 470 38.49 10.96 -19.56
CA ASP A 470 38.16 11.14 -18.13
C ASP A 470 38.88 10.10 -17.23
N ASP A 471 39.39 9.01 -17.79
CA ASP A 471 40.09 7.93 -17.10
C ASP A 471 41.58 8.17 -16.86
N VAL A 472 42.20 9.24 -17.41
CA VAL A 472 43.61 9.53 -17.21
C VAL A 472 43.78 10.36 -15.94
N PRO A 473 44.47 9.86 -14.91
CA PRO A 473 44.74 10.63 -13.70
C PRO A 473 45.63 11.82 -14.04
N VAL A 474 45.10 13.02 -13.80
CA VAL A 474 45.80 14.27 -14.03
C VAL A 474 46.55 14.67 -12.77
N GLU A 475 47.86 14.89 -12.89
CA GLU A 475 48.66 15.43 -11.79
C GLU A 475 48.33 16.90 -11.55
N LEU A 476 47.87 17.20 -10.34
CA LEU A 476 47.49 18.54 -9.90
C LEU A 476 48.57 19.08 -8.90
N PRO A 477 48.79 20.39 -8.88
CA PRO A 477 48.27 21.42 -9.78
C PRO A 477 48.97 21.45 -11.13
N GLN A 478 48.25 21.77 -12.19
CA GLN A 478 48.81 22.01 -13.52
C GLN A 478 48.38 23.36 -14.07
N TYR A 479 49.03 23.82 -15.16
CA TYR A 479 48.63 25.00 -15.89
C TYR A 479 47.77 24.61 -17.09
N LEU A 480 46.52 25.16 -17.14
CA LEU A 480 45.65 24.99 -18.28
C LEU A 480 45.75 26.16 -19.25
N LEU A 481 45.79 25.83 -20.50
CA LEU A 481 45.61 26.80 -21.60
C LEU A 481 44.13 26.90 -21.91
N ILE A 482 43.56 28.07 -21.69
CA ILE A 482 42.14 28.33 -21.94
C ILE A 482 42.02 29.21 -23.18
N PRO A 483 41.70 28.62 -24.36
CA PRO A 483 41.47 29.38 -25.56
C PRO A 483 40.14 30.13 -25.50
N LYS A 484 40.12 31.33 -26.04
CA LYS A 484 38.88 32.05 -26.28
C LYS A 484 38.14 31.36 -27.43
N THR A 485 36.89 30.93 -27.18
CA THR A 485 36.10 30.30 -28.24
C THR A 485 35.39 31.35 -29.06
N GLU A 486 35.66 31.38 -30.38
CA GLU A 486 34.83 32.16 -31.31
C GLU A 486 33.51 31.44 -31.58
N VAL A 487 32.44 32.21 -31.69
CA VAL A 487 31.06 31.72 -31.91
C VAL A 487 30.87 31.37 -33.40
#